data_3542e03cf1a03966d063cb78771ff47a
#
_entry.id   3542e03cf1a03966d063cb78771ff47a
#
_cell.length_a   1.000
_cell.length_b   1.000
_cell.length_c   1.000
_cell.angle_alpha   90.00
_cell.angle_beta   90.00
_cell.angle_gamma   90.00
#
_symmetry.space_group_name_H-M   'P 1'
#
loop_
_entity.id
_entity.type
_entity.pdbx_description
1 polymer ?
#
loop_
_entity_poly.entity_id
_entity_poly.type
_entity_poly.pdbx_seq_one_letter_code
_entity_poly.pdbx_strand_id
1 'polypeptide(L)'
;MRLVCGLVVLSSMLVGAQSPYISQEQRERWHTTDAEPAEPFRILGNIYFVGAKGLASYLITTPEGHILHDTGTVEMHDVIRSNVETLGFKVEDIKFMLHSHAHVDHMQGHAAMKRATGAQIVALGGDAVAIESGRDNSALGDEGWEPVSVDRVVEDGDTLTLGGMLLRAVWTG
;
A
#
# COMPACT_ATOMS: atom_id res chain seq x y z
N MET A 1 -34.50 -58.11 4.26
CA MET A 1 -34.57 -56.74 4.84
C MET A 1 -33.17 -56.10 4.67
N ARG A 2 -32.98 -55.32 3.62
CA ARG A 2 -31.67 -54.66 3.35
C ARG A 2 -31.75 -53.23 3.88
N LEU A 3 -30.92 -52.93 4.87
CA LEU A 3 -30.73 -51.54 5.38
C LEU A 3 -29.87 -50.79 4.35
N VAL A 4 -30.41 -49.71 3.79
CA VAL A 4 -29.65 -48.74 2.99
C VAL A 4 -29.23 -47.65 3.94
N CYS A 5 -27.92 -47.59 4.25
CA CYS A 5 -27.32 -46.52 5.05
C CYS A 5 -27.03 -45.34 4.13
N GLY A 6 -27.84 -44.30 4.18
CA GLY A 6 -27.61 -43.06 3.43
C GLY A 6 -26.53 -42.24 4.13
N LEU A 7 -25.43 -42.02 3.43
CA LEU A 7 -24.35 -41.12 3.84
C LEU A 7 -24.76 -39.69 3.55
N VAL A 8 -25.12 -38.92 4.57
CA VAL A 8 -25.32 -37.47 4.46
C VAL A 8 -23.97 -36.78 4.55
N VAL A 9 -23.45 -36.31 3.44
CA VAL A 9 -22.26 -35.44 3.42
C VAL A 9 -22.71 -34.01 3.72
N LEU A 10 -22.51 -33.57 4.97
CA LEU A 10 -22.62 -32.15 5.29
C LEU A 10 -21.34 -31.45 4.76
N SER A 11 -21.46 -30.75 3.63
CA SER A 11 -20.45 -29.80 3.21
C SER A 11 -20.58 -28.56 4.11
N SER A 12 -19.72 -28.39 5.09
CA SER A 12 -19.55 -27.15 5.81
C SER A 12 -18.92 -26.13 4.85
N MET A 13 -19.74 -25.24 4.27
CA MET A 13 -19.20 -24.03 3.68
C MET A 13 -18.60 -23.22 4.82
N LEU A 14 -17.27 -23.14 4.88
CA LEU A 14 -16.56 -22.12 5.63
C LEU A 14 -16.87 -20.79 4.94
N VAL A 15 -17.93 -20.13 5.39
CA VAL A 15 -18.12 -18.69 5.13
C VAL A 15 -17.03 -18.01 5.94
N GLY A 16 -15.96 -17.59 5.28
CA GLY A 16 -14.95 -16.72 5.88
C GLY A 16 -15.67 -15.52 6.49
N ALA A 17 -15.43 -15.23 7.74
CA ALA A 17 -15.98 -14.05 8.40
C ALA A 17 -15.37 -12.82 7.73
N GLN A 18 -16.12 -12.18 6.83
CA GLN A 18 -15.71 -10.91 6.24
C GLN A 18 -15.76 -9.83 7.32
N SER A 19 -14.80 -8.93 7.29
CA SER A 19 -14.79 -7.76 8.18
C SER A 19 -16.12 -6.99 8.04
N PRO A 20 -16.84 -6.68 9.12
CA PRO A 20 -18.08 -5.96 9.06
C PRO A 20 -17.91 -4.48 8.65
N TYR A 21 -16.65 -3.99 8.59
CA TYR A 21 -16.35 -2.57 8.39
C TYR A 21 -16.07 -2.20 6.93
N ILE A 22 -15.65 -3.15 6.09
CA ILE A 22 -15.39 -2.91 4.65
C ILE A 22 -16.20 -3.94 3.86
N SER A 23 -17.09 -3.44 3.00
CA SER A 23 -17.91 -4.30 2.14
C SER A 23 -17.08 -4.98 1.05
N GLN A 24 -17.54 -6.12 0.56
CA GLN A 24 -16.91 -6.77 -0.60
C GLN A 24 -16.89 -5.83 -1.82
N GLU A 25 -17.95 -5.07 -2.05
CA GLU A 25 -18.02 -4.06 -3.12
C GLU A 25 -16.92 -3.01 -2.99
N GLN A 26 -16.62 -2.53 -1.77
CA GLN A 26 -15.53 -1.57 -1.55
C GLN A 26 -14.17 -2.20 -1.89
N ARG A 27 -13.92 -3.45 -1.52
CA ARG A 27 -12.68 -4.16 -1.87
C ARG A 27 -12.54 -4.32 -3.37
N GLU A 28 -13.59 -4.78 -4.05
CA GLU A 28 -13.61 -4.91 -5.52
C GLU A 28 -13.34 -3.57 -6.20
N ARG A 29 -13.83 -2.47 -5.65
CA ARG A 29 -13.57 -1.12 -6.17
C ARG A 29 -12.10 -0.73 -6.05
N TRP A 30 -11.42 -1.04 -4.96
CA TRP A 30 -9.98 -0.75 -4.81
C TRP A 30 -9.13 -1.36 -5.90
N HIS A 31 -9.48 -2.56 -6.37
CA HIS A 31 -8.79 -3.29 -7.43
C HIS A 31 -9.32 -2.98 -8.84
N THR A 32 -10.35 -2.16 -8.97
CA THR A 32 -10.98 -1.82 -10.24
C THR A 32 -11.10 -0.31 -10.44
N THR A 33 -12.28 0.26 -10.19
CA THR A 33 -12.57 1.66 -10.49
C THR A 33 -11.74 2.65 -9.69
N ASP A 34 -11.38 2.34 -8.45
CA ASP A 34 -10.58 3.20 -7.60
C ASP A 34 -9.09 3.19 -8.02
N ALA A 35 -8.61 2.09 -8.62
CA ALA A 35 -7.26 1.96 -9.20
C ALA A 35 -7.13 2.48 -10.65
N GLU A 36 -8.23 2.94 -11.27
CA GLU A 36 -8.15 3.51 -12.63
C GLU A 36 -7.24 4.75 -12.67
N PRO A 37 -6.47 4.94 -13.77
CA PRO A 37 -5.58 6.08 -13.91
C PRO A 37 -6.28 7.43 -13.69
N ALA A 38 -5.58 8.33 -13.01
CA ALA A 38 -5.94 9.74 -12.87
C ALA A 38 -4.77 10.61 -13.33
N GLU A 39 -5.06 11.79 -13.83
CA GLU A 39 -4.03 12.74 -14.26
C GLU A 39 -3.19 13.19 -13.06
N PRO A 40 -1.85 13.08 -13.14
CA PRO A 40 -0.98 13.54 -12.07
C PRO A 40 -0.86 15.08 -12.10
N PHE A 41 -0.70 15.69 -10.93
CA PHE A 41 -0.57 17.13 -10.83
C PHE A 41 0.27 17.56 -9.64
N ARG A 42 0.82 18.77 -9.73
CA ARG A 42 1.50 19.41 -8.62
C ARG A 42 0.48 19.95 -7.60
N ILE A 43 0.59 19.52 -6.35
CA ILE A 43 -0.28 19.99 -5.28
C ILE A 43 0.26 21.32 -4.71
N LEU A 44 1.47 21.28 -4.16
CA LEU A 44 2.12 22.45 -3.55
C LEU A 44 3.64 22.23 -3.49
N GLY A 45 4.41 23.27 -3.77
CA GLY A 45 5.87 23.20 -3.64
C GLY A 45 6.47 22.05 -4.44
N ASN A 46 6.99 21.06 -3.77
CA ASN A 46 7.59 19.84 -4.34
C ASN A 46 6.76 18.58 -4.05
N ILE A 47 5.48 18.72 -3.75
CA ILE A 47 4.53 17.62 -3.51
C ILE A 47 3.61 17.49 -4.72
N TYR A 48 3.51 16.26 -5.23
CA TYR A 48 2.72 15.90 -6.41
C TYR A 48 1.77 14.75 -6.09
N PHE A 49 0.58 14.80 -6.66
CA PHE A 49 -0.32 13.65 -6.71
C PHE A 49 0.11 12.74 -7.87
N VAL A 50 0.30 11.47 -7.57
CA VAL A 50 0.69 10.43 -8.55
C VAL A 50 -0.18 9.17 -8.46
N GLY A 51 -1.31 9.27 -7.74
CA GLY A 51 -2.23 8.17 -7.46
C GLY A 51 -3.22 7.87 -8.60
N ALA A 52 -4.32 7.24 -8.22
CA ALA A 52 -5.42 6.82 -9.08
C ALA A 52 -6.72 7.56 -8.70
N LYS A 53 -7.84 7.25 -9.37
CA LYS A 53 -9.11 7.96 -9.17
C LYS A 53 -9.65 7.90 -7.74
N GLY A 54 -9.54 6.75 -7.09
CA GLY A 54 -10.06 6.53 -5.75
C GLY A 54 -8.99 6.28 -4.69
N LEU A 55 -7.72 6.08 -5.08
CA LEU A 55 -6.61 5.77 -4.19
C LEU A 55 -5.48 6.78 -4.38
N ALA A 56 -5.12 7.46 -3.30
CA ALA A 56 -4.10 8.50 -3.35
C ALA A 56 -2.68 7.93 -3.20
N SER A 57 -1.75 8.51 -3.97
CA SER A 57 -0.31 8.35 -3.77
C SER A 57 0.35 9.70 -4.02
N TYR A 58 1.42 9.97 -3.27
CA TYR A 58 2.09 11.25 -3.36
C TYR A 58 3.58 11.08 -3.61
N LEU A 59 4.12 11.92 -4.50
CA LEU A 59 5.56 12.03 -4.73
C LEU A 59 6.07 13.34 -4.12
N ILE A 60 7.06 13.24 -3.25
CA ILE A 60 7.78 14.38 -2.69
C ILE A 60 9.16 14.42 -3.33
N THR A 61 9.44 15.46 -4.12
CA THR A 61 10.68 15.54 -4.89
C THR A 61 11.73 16.35 -4.15
N THR A 62 13.00 15.90 -4.25
CA THR A 62 14.17 16.61 -3.72
C THR A 62 15.34 16.52 -4.71
N PRO A 63 16.38 17.37 -4.57
CA PRO A 63 17.56 17.29 -5.44
C PRO A 63 18.35 15.96 -5.32
N GLU A 64 18.21 15.23 -4.21
CA GLU A 64 18.95 13.99 -3.94
C GLU A 64 18.13 12.72 -4.19
N GLY A 65 16.92 12.86 -4.74
CA GLY A 65 15.98 11.79 -5.00
C GLY A 65 14.60 12.10 -4.44
N HIS A 66 13.70 11.11 -4.46
CA HIS A 66 12.28 11.32 -4.17
C HIS A 66 11.80 10.41 -3.07
N ILE A 67 10.67 10.78 -2.48
CA ILE A 67 9.93 9.99 -1.50
C ILE A 67 8.57 9.69 -2.08
N LEU A 68 8.18 8.42 -2.15
CA LEU A 68 6.84 7.98 -2.52
C LEU A 68 6.06 7.67 -1.24
N HIS A 69 4.90 8.25 -1.10
CA HIS A 69 3.99 8.00 0.02
C HIS A 69 2.74 7.30 -0.50
N ASP A 70 2.44 6.14 0.04
CA ASP A 70 1.45 5.15 -0.37
C ASP A 70 1.68 4.60 -1.78
N THR A 71 1.47 3.31 -1.96
CA THR A 71 1.56 2.62 -3.26
C THR A 71 0.25 2.02 -3.71
N GLY A 72 -0.80 2.15 -2.88
CA GLY A 72 -2.11 1.60 -3.16
C GLY A 72 -2.11 0.08 -3.33
N THR A 73 -3.06 -0.39 -4.11
CA THR A 73 -3.17 -1.81 -4.50
C THR A 73 -2.14 -2.18 -5.58
N VAL A 74 -1.99 -3.47 -5.88
CA VAL A 74 -1.01 -3.95 -6.88
C VAL A 74 -1.25 -3.37 -8.27
N GLU A 75 -2.49 -3.08 -8.63
CA GLU A 75 -2.89 -2.50 -9.91
C GLU A 75 -2.35 -1.07 -10.09
N MET A 76 -2.09 -0.37 -8.98
CA MET A 76 -1.58 1.00 -9.04
C MET A 76 -0.10 1.11 -9.40
N HIS A 77 0.65 0.02 -9.41
CA HIS A 77 2.08 0.04 -9.73
C HIS A 77 2.38 0.75 -11.06
N ASP A 78 1.69 0.38 -12.14
CA ASP A 78 1.92 0.97 -13.45
C ASP A 78 1.33 2.38 -13.57
N VAL A 79 0.23 2.65 -12.87
CA VAL A 79 -0.37 4.00 -12.79
C VAL A 79 0.60 4.97 -12.14
N ILE A 80 1.15 4.64 -10.98
CA ILE A 80 2.12 5.48 -10.26
C ILE A 80 3.37 5.72 -11.11
N ARG A 81 3.92 4.68 -11.74
CA ARG A 81 5.09 4.80 -12.62
C ARG A 81 4.83 5.76 -13.77
N SER A 82 3.73 5.54 -14.50
CA SER A 82 3.33 6.40 -15.62
C SER A 82 3.14 7.85 -15.17
N ASN A 83 2.53 8.07 -14.01
CA ASN A 83 2.27 9.40 -13.47
C ASN A 83 3.58 10.12 -13.07
N VAL A 84 4.52 9.41 -12.44
CA VAL A 84 5.86 9.94 -12.11
C VAL A 84 6.59 10.37 -13.38
N GLU A 85 6.59 9.53 -14.41
CA GLU A 85 7.24 9.79 -15.70
C GLU A 85 6.56 10.95 -16.46
N THR A 86 5.23 11.03 -16.42
CA THR A 86 4.44 12.12 -17.03
C THR A 86 4.79 13.49 -16.44
N LEU A 87 5.11 13.53 -15.14
CA LEU A 87 5.57 14.74 -14.46
C LEU A 87 7.05 15.07 -14.75
N GLY A 88 7.75 14.23 -15.52
CA GLY A 88 9.15 14.43 -15.90
C GLY A 88 10.16 13.92 -14.87
N PHE A 89 9.72 13.12 -13.89
CA PHE A 89 10.59 12.48 -12.90
C PHE A 89 10.93 11.06 -13.31
N LYS A 90 11.96 10.49 -12.68
CA LYS A 90 12.36 9.10 -12.89
C LYS A 90 11.94 8.25 -11.69
N VAL A 91 11.37 7.10 -11.96
CA VAL A 91 10.94 6.16 -10.92
C VAL A 91 12.14 5.66 -10.11
N GLU A 92 13.30 5.47 -10.74
CA GLU A 92 14.54 5.03 -10.12
C GLU A 92 15.14 6.06 -9.15
N ASP A 93 14.69 7.31 -9.21
CA ASP A 93 15.10 8.36 -8.27
C ASP A 93 14.31 8.33 -6.96
N ILE A 94 13.29 7.47 -6.82
CA ILE A 94 12.62 7.23 -5.55
C ILE A 94 13.59 6.50 -4.61
N LYS A 95 13.90 7.11 -3.46
CA LYS A 95 14.85 6.61 -2.46
C LYS A 95 14.17 6.04 -1.22
N PHE A 96 13.02 6.61 -0.88
CA PHE A 96 12.21 6.14 0.25
C PHE A 96 10.77 5.91 -0.16
N MET A 97 10.19 4.86 0.39
CA MET A 97 8.75 4.59 0.37
C MET A 97 8.21 4.66 1.78
N LEU A 98 7.17 5.44 1.96
CA LEU A 98 6.41 5.61 3.19
C LEU A 98 4.97 5.16 2.93
N HIS A 99 4.23 4.96 4.01
CA HIS A 99 2.79 4.71 3.96
C HIS A 99 2.11 5.39 5.13
N SER A 100 0.81 5.65 4.98
CA SER A 100 -0.02 6.20 6.04
C SER A 100 -0.28 5.16 7.13
N HIS A 101 -0.57 3.93 6.74
CA HIS A 101 -0.75 2.75 7.60
C HIS A 101 -0.70 1.45 6.75
N ALA A 102 -0.53 0.30 7.43
CA ALA A 102 -0.36 -0.98 6.76
C ALA A 102 -1.71 -1.65 6.43
N HIS A 103 -2.50 -1.04 5.54
CA HIS A 103 -3.68 -1.64 4.90
C HIS A 103 -3.46 -1.83 3.40
N VAL A 104 -4.24 -2.72 2.81
CA VAL A 104 -4.12 -3.16 1.41
C VAL A 104 -4.17 -2.01 0.41
N ASP A 105 -5.08 -1.07 0.61
CA ASP A 105 -5.32 0.08 -0.25
C ASP A 105 -4.25 1.19 -0.13
N HIS A 106 -3.28 1.04 0.77
CA HIS A 106 -2.15 1.96 0.96
C HIS A 106 -0.80 1.36 0.60
N MET A 107 -0.58 0.06 0.83
CA MET A 107 0.77 -0.48 0.74
C MET A 107 0.91 -1.81 -0.02
N GLN A 108 -0.16 -2.35 -0.60
CA GLN A 108 -0.07 -3.64 -1.32
C GLN A 108 0.93 -3.60 -2.49
N GLY A 109 1.14 -2.43 -3.11
CA GLY A 109 2.11 -2.23 -4.19
C GLY A 109 3.57 -2.10 -3.74
N HIS A 110 3.89 -2.10 -2.43
CA HIS A 110 5.24 -1.83 -1.91
C HIS A 110 6.29 -2.80 -2.46
N ALA A 111 6.01 -4.10 -2.49
CA ALA A 111 6.98 -5.09 -2.98
C ALA A 111 7.33 -4.87 -4.46
N ALA A 112 6.34 -4.63 -5.31
CA ALA A 112 6.54 -4.35 -6.72
C ALA A 112 7.31 -3.04 -6.94
N MET A 113 6.94 -1.99 -6.22
CA MET A 113 7.59 -0.69 -6.31
C MET A 113 9.03 -0.74 -5.79
N LYS A 114 9.31 -1.48 -4.71
CA LYS A 114 10.68 -1.70 -4.21
C LYS A 114 11.57 -2.38 -5.25
N ARG A 115 11.05 -3.38 -5.95
CA ARG A 115 11.80 -4.02 -7.06
C ARG A 115 12.10 -3.05 -8.20
N ALA A 116 11.18 -2.18 -8.52
CA ALA A 116 11.35 -1.22 -9.62
C ALA A 116 12.32 -0.07 -9.28
N THR A 117 12.36 0.35 -8.03
CA THR A 117 13.09 1.55 -7.59
C THR A 117 14.37 1.26 -6.81
N GLY A 118 14.43 0.14 -6.10
CA GLY A 118 15.45 -0.11 -5.07
C GLY A 118 15.28 0.76 -3.82
N ALA A 119 14.14 1.45 -3.67
CA ALA A 119 13.87 2.35 -2.55
C ALA A 119 13.80 1.60 -1.22
N GLN A 120 14.18 2.28 -0.14
CA GLN A 120 14.05 1.79 1.22
C GLN A 120 12.61 2.01 1.72
N ILE A 121 12.01 0.98 2.31
CA ILE A 121 10.73 1.08 3.02
C ILE A 121 11.00 1.55 4.44
N VAL A 122 10.35 2.65 4.83
CA VAL A 122 10.40 3.22 6.17
C VAL A 122 9.01 3.12 6.79
N ALA A 123 8.90 2.45 7.93
CA ALA A 123 7.63 2.14 8.58
C ALA A 123 7.66 2.44 10.08
N LEU A 124 6.50 2.76 10.66
CA LEU A 124 6.31 2.71 12.11
C LEU A 124 6.39 1.27 12.63
N GLY A 125 6.82 1.08 13.88
CA GLY A 125 7.12 -0.25 14.42
C GLY A 125 5.96 -1.25 14.33
N GLY A 126 4.73 -0.80 14.59
CA GLY A 126 3.53 -1.65 14.46
C GLY A 126 3.27 -2.13 13.04
N ASP A 127 3.45 -1.25 12.06
CA ASP A 127 3.22 -1.53 10.65
C ASP A 127 4.32 -2.43 10.05
N ALA A 128 5.55 -2.30 10.52
CA ALA A 128 6.67 -3.11 10.05
C ALA A 128 6.38 -4.61 10.14
N VAL A 129 5.77 -5.06 11.24
CA VAL A 129 5.39 -6.46 11.44
C VAL A 129 4.34 -6.92 10.42
N ALA A 130 3.36 -6.08 10.14
CA ALA A 130 2.33 -6.38 9.15
C ALA A 130 2.94 -6.48 7.73
N ILE A 131 3.77 -5.50 7.35
CA ILE A 131 4.43 -5.43 6.04
C ILE A 131 5.27 -6.67 5.78
N GLU A 132 6.10 -7.05 6.73
CA GLU A 132 7.01 -8.20 6.60
C GLU A 132 6.27 -9.55 6.66
N SER A 133 5.13 -9.61 7.34
CA SER A 133 4.29 -10.82 7.38
C SER A 133 3.44 -11.01 6.11
N GLY A 134 3.21 -9.94 5.34
CA GLY A 134 2.29 -9.93 4.21
C GLY A 134 0.82 -10.00 4.59
N ARG A 135 0.48 -9.58 5.83
CA ARG A 135 -0.88 -9.68 6.37
C ARG A 135 -1.28 -8.40 7.08
N ASP A 136 -2.50 -7.97 6.81
CA ASP A 136 -3.15 -6.97 7.62
C ASP A 136 -3.47 -7.55 9.00
N ASN A 137 -2.87 -6.99 10.06
CA ASN A 137 -3.07 -7.41 11.44
C ASN A 137 -4.22 -6.66 12.14
N SER A 138 -4.91 -5.77 11.42
CA SER A 138 -6.04 -5.03 11.97
C SER A 138 -7.33 -5.85 11.97
N ALA A 139 -8.38 -5.33 12.59
CA ALA A 139 -9.71 -5.93 12.56
C ALA A 139 -10.36 -5.90 11.16
N LEU A 140 -9.76 -5.17 10.21
CA LEU A 140 -10.21 -5.06 8.82
C LEU A 140 -9.58 -6.11 7.92
N GLY A 141 -8.50 -6.76 8.38
CA GLY A 141 -7.60 -7.58 7.59
C GLY A 141 -8.13 -8.95 7.24
N ASP A 142 -8.46 -9.12 5.99
CA ASP A 142 -8.69 -10.41 5.34
C ASP A 142 -8.00 -10.50 3.97
N GLU A 143 -7.45 -9.40 3.46
CA GLU A 143 -6.55 -9.35 2.31
C GLU A 143 -5.09 -9.22 2.75
N GLY A 144 -4.21 -9.90 2.02
CA GLY A 144 -2.77 -9.82 2.22
C GLY A 144 -2.07 -9.15 1.05
N TRP A 145 -0.76 -9.11 1.16
CA TRP A 145 0.15 -8.60 0.14
C TRP A 145 1.40 -9.45 0.05
N GLU A 146 2.20 -9.23 -0.97
CA GLU A 146 3.52 -9.84 -1.08
C GLU A 146 4.41 -9.36 0.06
N PRO A 147 4.90 -10.26 0.95
CA PRO A 147 5.80 -9.88 2.03
C PRO A 147 7.02 -9.14 1.51
N VAL A 148 7.40 -8.07 2.19
CA VAL A 148 8.57 -7.28 1.81
C VAL A 148 9.29 -6.76 3.05
N SER A 149 10.63 -6.79 3.05
CA SER A 149 11.42 -6.32 4.18
C SER A 149 11.32 -4.80 4.36
N VAL A 150 11.13 -4.38 5.61
CA VAL A 150 11.25 -2.99 6.04
C VAL A 150 12.72 -2.68 6.28
N ASP A 151 13.23 -1.61 5.65
CA ASP A 151 14.65 -1.25 5.74
C ASP A 151 14.93 -0.36 6.94
N ARG A 152 13.93 0.40 7.38
CA ARG A 152 14.05 1.29 8.54
C ARG A 152 12.74 1.35 9.33
N VAL A 153 12.82 0.99 10.58
CA VAL A 153 11.72 1.20 11.55
C VAL A 153 11.93 2.54 12.23
N VAL A 154 10.86 3.31 12.37
CA VAL A 154 10.83 4.61 13.05
C VAL A 154 9.77 4.62 14.15
N GLU A 155 9.98 5.48 15.13
CA GLU A 155 9.07 5.72 16.24
C GLU A 155 8.44 7.12 16.13
N ASP A 156 7.42 7.40 16.98
CA ASP A 156 6.82 8.71 17.06
C ASP A 156 7.86 9.80 17.39
N GLY A 157 7.88 10.82 16.56
CA GLY A 157 8.83 11.94 16.69
C GLY A 157 10.15 11.75 15.93
N ASP A 158 10.46 10.57 15.42
CA ASP A 158 11.64 10.33 14.60
C ASP A 158 11.59 11.14 13.30
N THR A 159 12.78 11.38 12.74
CA THR A 159 12.92 12.18 11.52
C THR A 159 13.61 11.43 10.41
N LEU A 160 13.18 11.71 9.17
CA LEU A 160 13.80 11.27 7.93
C LEU A 160 14.22 12.50 7.13
N THR A 161 15.46 12.50 6.62
CA THR A 161 15.97 13.60 5.80
C THR A 161 16.38 13.10 4.42
N LEU A 162 16.07 13.89 3.39
CA LEU A 162 16.51 13.65 2.01
C LEU A 162 16.57 14.98 1.26
N GLY A 163 17.73 15.32 0.69
CA GLY A 163 17.90 16.50 -0.18
C GLY A 163 17.45 17.80 0.43
N GLY A 164 17.71 18.00 1.73
CA GLY A 164 17.30 19.20 2.48
C GLY A 164 15.85 19.18 2.99
N MET A 165 15.05 18.17 2.62
CA MET A 165 13.72 17.93 3.20
C MET A 165 13.86 17.21 4.53
N LEU A 166 13.11 17.67 5.53
CA LEU A 166 12.94 17.02 6.83
C LEU A 166 11.49 16.54 6.97
N LEU A 167 11.29 15.26 7.13
CA LEU A 167 10.02 14.65 7.50
C LEU A 167 10.07 14.20 8.95
N ARG A 168 8.98 14.33 9.68
CA ARG A 168 8.83 13.82 11.02
C ARG A 168 7.72 12.78 11.06
N ALA A 169 8.00 11.61 11.63
CA ALA A 169 6.99 10.62 11.92
C ALA A 169 6.10 11.11 13.06
N VAL A 170 4.78 11.01 12.88
CA VAL A 170 3.79 11.39 13.88
C VAL A 170 2.77 10.28 13.98
N TRP A 171 2.67 9.67 15.17
CA TRP A 171 1.62 8.72 15.45
C TRP A 171 0.27 9.45 15.61
N THR A 172 -0.73 9.04 14.85
CA THR A 172 -2.05 9.71 14.84
C THR A 172 -3.19 8.84 15.38
N GLY A 173 -2.92 7.63 15.88
CA GLY A 173 -3.91 6.71 16.45
C GLY A 173 -4.03 5.43 15.69
#